data_a4238babbc76be5b39d26ac0eb2c5f8d
#
_entry.id   a4238babbc76be5b39d26ac0eb2c5f8d
#
_cell.length_a   1.000
_cell.length_b   1.000
_cell.length_c   1.000
_cell.angle_alpha   90.00
_cell.angle_beta   90.00
_cell.angle_gamma   90.00
#
_symmetry.space_group_name_H-M   'P 1'
#
loop_
_entity.id
_entity.type
_entity.pdbx_description
1 polymer ?
#
loop_
_entity_poly.entity_id
_entity_poly.type
_entity_poly.pdbx_seq_one_letter_code
_entity_poly.pdbx_strand_id
1 'polypeptide(L)'
;MTPLEVTAQFVIAINAHDVARLASLMTSDHRFIDSLGTAVEGRDAVREGWELYFAMVNDYTLEISRSFIEEDGKDEVVLAGVARGSYWSNGSKRPNSSWSAPAALRAVVRDGQIAEWQVYADNEPIREQMRDASA
;
A
#
# COMPACT_ATOMS: atom_id res chain seq x y z
N MET A 1 -6.59 8.95 17.60
CA MET A 1 -5.22 8.90 17.06
C MET A 1 -4.95 10.13 16.21
N THR A 2 -3.73 10.65 16.26
CA THR A 2 -3.29 11.70 15.33
C THR A 2 -3.24 11.16 13.91
N PRO A 3 -3.22 12.03 12.87
CA PRO A 3 -3.01 11.58 11.49
C PRO A 3 -1.77 10.70 11.31
N LEU A 4 -0.66 11.06 11.95
CA LEU A 4 0.57 10.24 11.89
C LEU A 4 0.37 8.88 12.54
N GLU A 5 -0.29 8.83 13.69
CA GLU A 5 -0.53 7.57 14.41
C GLU A 5 -1.42 6.62 13.61
N VAL A 6 -2.53 7.09 13.01
CA VAL A 6 -3.40 6.22 12.20
C VAL A 6 -2.68 5.78 10.93
N THR A 7 -1.85 6.64 10.33
CA THR A 7 -1.04 6.28 9.16
C THR A 7 -0.02 5.20 9.52
N ALA A 8 0.63 5.33 10.68
CA ALA A 8 1.56 4.31 11.18
C ALA A 8 0.87 2.97 11.43
N GLN A 9 -0.34 2.98 11.99
CA GLN A 9 -1.14 1.76 12.18
C GLN A 9 -1.50 1.11 10.85
N PHE A 10 -1.77 1.91 9.81
CA PHE A 10 -2.04 1.41 8.47
C PHE A 10 -0.82 0.66 7.91
N VAL A 11 0.38 1.21 8.06
CA VAL A 11 1.63 0.53 7.65
C VAL A 11 1.85 -0.77 8.41
N ILE A 12 1.60 -0.78 9.72
CA ILE A 12 1.69 -1.99 10.53
C ILE A 12 0.75 -3.07 9.99
N ALA A 13 -0.48 -2.70 9.65
CA ALA A 13 -1.46 -3.62 9.07
C ALA A 13 -1.01 -4.13 7.69
N ILE A 14 -0.44 -3.27 6.84
CA ILE A 14 0.15 -3.68 5.55
C ILE A 14 1.21 -4.75 5.78
N ASN A 15 2.18 -4.49 6.66
CA ASN A 15 3.29 -5.41 6.92
C ASN A 15 2.84 -6.72 7.56
N ALA A 16 1.74 -6.71 8.31
CA ALA A 16 1.13 -7.91 8.87
C ALA A 16 0.22 -8.63 7.87
N HIS A 17 -0.04 -8.05 6.71
CA HIS A 17 -1.03 -8.50 5.73
C HIS A 17 -2.42 -8.66 6.35
N ASP A 18 -2.74 -7.80 7.30
CA ASP A 18 -4.00 -7.83 8.05
C ASP A 18 -5.05 -7.00 7.31
N VAL A 19 -5.73 -7.62 6.35
CA VAL A 19 -6.72 -6.94 5.50
C VAL A 19 -7.92 -6.45 6.31
N ALA A 20 -8.34 -7.20 7.32
CA ALA A 20 -9.44 -6.77 8.20
C ALA A 20 -9.07 -5.49 8.95
N ARG A 21 -7.84 -5.40 9.46
CA ARG A 21 -7.35 -4.20 10.14
C ARG A 21 -7.23 -3.02 9.17
N LEU A 22 -6.71 -3.24 7.96
CA LEU A 22 -6.66 -2.22 6.90
C LEU A 22 -8.05 -1.64 6.65
N ALA A 23 -9.04 -2.51 6.44
CA ALA A 23 -10.42 -2.07 6.20
C ALA A 23 -10.97 -1.27 7.38
N SER A 24 -10.68 -1.67 8.61
CA SER A 24 -11.14 -0.96 9.81
C SER A 24 -10.56 0.46 9.92
N LEU A 25 -9.41 0.70 9.32
CA LEU A 25 -8.75 2.00 9.30
C LEU A 25 -9.16 2.88 8.11
N MET A 26 -9.94 2.34 7.17
CA MET A 26 -10.40 3.07 5.98
C MET A 26 -11.76 3.72 6.21
N THR A 27 -11.94 4.91 5.63
CA THR A 27 -13.30 5.48 5.50
C THR A 27 -14.13 4.65 4.52
N SER A 28 -15.45 4.73 4.58
CA SER A 28 -16.33 3.98 3.67
C SER A 28 -16.12 4.36 2.19
N ASP A 29 -15.75 5.62 1.94
CA ASP A 29 -15.46 6.15 0.60
C ASP A 29 -13.96 6.18 0.27
N HIS A 30 -13.15 5.40 0.96
CA HIS A 30 -11.70 5.34 0.80
C HIS A 30 -11.30 5.19 -0.67
N ARG A 31 -10.25 5.92 -1.06
CA ARG A 31 -9.65 5.82 -2.40
C ARG A 31 -8.23 5.29 -2.28
N PHE A 32 -7.92 4.32 -3.11
CA PHE A 32 -6.54 3.86 -3.33
C PHE A 32 -6.08 4.36 -4.70
N ILE A 33 -4.95 5.04 -4.75
CA ILE A 33 -4.36 5.55 -5.99
C ILE A 33 -3.02 4.86 -6.20
N ASP A 34 -2.88 4.14 -7.31
CA ASP A 34 -1.65 3.43 -7.64
C ASP A 34 -0.58 4.37 -8.22
N SER A 35 0.60 3.83 -8.52
CA SER A 35 1.73 4.60 -9.04
C SER A 35 1.53 5.15 -10.45
N LEU A 36 0.47 4.75 -11.15
CA LEU A 36 0.07 5.30 -12.45
C LEU A 36 -1.00 6.38 -12.31
N GLY A 37 -1.47 6.64 -11.09
CA GLY A 37 -2.54 7.59 -10.83
C GLY A 37 -3.95 6.99 -11.02
N THR A 38 -4.06 5.68 -11.19
CA THR A 38 -5.37 5.00 -11.31
C THR A 38 -5.96 4.82 -9.92
N ALA A 39 -7.23 5.21 -9.77
CA ALA A 39 -7.92 5.15 -8.49
C ALA A 39 -8.92 4.00 -8.42
N VAL A 40 -8.97 3.34 -7.26
CA VAL A 40 -10.04 2.42 -6.87
C VAL A 40 -10.79 3.09 -5.73
N GLU A 41 -12.10 3.17 -5.83
CA GLU A 41 -12.95 3.86 -4.85
C GLU A 41 -13.83 2.89 -4.09
N GLY A 42 -13.98 3.17 -2.79
CA GLY A 42 -14.80 2.40 -1.88
C GLY A 42 -14.01 1.38 -1.08
N ARG A 43 -14.28 1.33 0.22
CA ARG A 43 -13.56 0.46 1.16
C ARG A 43 -13.60 -1.01 0.75
N ASP A 44 -14.74 -1.52 0.31
CA ASP A 44 -14.87 -2.95 -0.02
C ASP A 44 -14.06 -3.33 -1.26
N ALA A 45 -14.08 -2.48 -2.29
CA ALA A 45 -13.29 -2.69 -3.50
C ALA A 45 -11.79 -2.60 -3.22
N VAL A 46 -11.37 -1.65 -2.39
CA VAL A 46 -9.96 -1.48 -2.01
C VAL A 46 -9.50 -2.66 -1.14
N ARG A 47 -10.34 -3.13 -0.21
CA ARG A 47 -10.07 -4.32 0.59
C ARG A 47 -9.79 -5.53 -0.29
N GLU A 48 -10.65 -5.78 -1.27
CA GLU A 48 -10.47 -6.88 -2.23
C GLU A 48 -9.16 -6.73 -3.00
N GLY A 49 -8.81 -5.52 -3.39
CA GLY A 49 -7.54 -5.23 -4.05
C GLY A 49 -6.32 -5.58 -3.19
N TRP A 50 -6.35 -5.30 -1.90
CA TRP A 50 -5.28 -5.70 -0.98
C TRP A 50 -5.18 -7.21 -0.82
N GLU A 51 -6.32 -7.92 -0.75
CA GLU A 51 -6.34 -9.38 -0.68
C GLU A 51 -5.64 -9.99 -1.91
N LEU A 52 -5.97 -9.51 -3.10
CA LEU A 52 -5.35 -9.96 -4.35
C LEU A 52 -3.86 -9.62 -4.41
N TYR A 53 -3.48 -8.42 -3.97
CA TYR A 53 -2.09 -7.99 -3.98
C TYR A 53 -1.23 -8.84 -3.04
N PHE A 54 -1.69 -9.13 -1.84
CA PHE A 54 -0.97 -9.97 -0.88
C PHE A 54 -0.87 -11.43 -1.34
N ALA A 55 -1.80 -11.91 -2.16
CA ALA A 55 -1.68 -13.23 -2.78
C ALA A 55 -0.59 -13.23 -3.87
N MET A 56 -0.47 -12.13 -4.61
CA MET A 56 0.51 -11.96 -5.68
C MET A 56 1.91 -11.61 -5.14
N VAL A 57 1.98 -10.86 -4.04
CA VAL A 57 3.22 -10.47 -3.37
C VAL A 57 3.11 -10.86 -1.90
N ASN A 58 3.20 -12.16 -1.65
CA ASN A 58 2.95 -12.74 -0.33
C ASN A 58 3.93 -12.29 0.76
N ASP A 59 5.10 -11.81 0.36
CA ASP A 59 6.15 -11.31 1.23
C ASP A 59 6.32 -9.78 1.17
N TYR A 60 5.28 -9.07 0.72
CA TYR A 60 5.31 -7.60 0.61
C TYR A 60 5.57 -6.94 1.95
N THR A 61 6.53 -6.01 1.98
CA THR A 61 6.83 -5.18 3.16
C THR A 61 7.14 -3.74 2.76
N LEU A 62 6.79 -2.82 3.67
CA LEU A 62 7.18 -1.41 3.62
C LEU A 62 8.09 -1.11 4.80
N GLU A 63 9.28 -0.62 4.53
CA GLU A 63 10.19 -0.11 5.55
C GLU A 63 10.20 1.41 5.46
N ILE A 64 9.63 2.06 6.47
CA ILE A 64 9.50 3.52 6.49
C ILE A 64 10.68 4.12 7.23
N SER A 65 11.37 5.07 6.59
CA SER A 65 12.52 5.77 7.17
C SER A 65 12.24 7.23 7.51
N ARG A 66 11.24 7.85 6.88
CA ARG A 66 10.89 9.26 7.09
C ARG A 66 9.39 9.47 7.05
N SER A 67 8.91 10.45 7.82
CA SER A 67 7.52 10.90 7.77
C SER A 67 7.48 12.42 7.66
N PHE A 68 6.51 12.91 6.89
CA PHE A 68 6.28 14.34 6.68
C PHE A 68 4.81 14.64 6.94
N ILE A 69 4.56 15.68 7.73
CA ILE A 69 3.21 16.11 8.08
C ILE A 69 3.04 17.53 7.55
N GLU A 70 1.89 17.81 6.98
CA GLU A 70 1.57 19.15 6.48
C GLU A 70 1.55 20.17 7.61
N GLU A 71 2.24 21.32 7.41
CA GLU A 71 2.45 22.34 8.45
C GLU A 71 1.15 22.97 8.96
N ASP A 72 0.15 23.10 8.10
CA ASP A 72 -1.13 23.73 8.43
C ASP A 72 -2.08 22.81 9.23
N GLY A 73 -1.59 21.68 9.75
CA GLY A 73 -2.39 20.74 10.54
C GLY A 73 -3.50 20.07 9.78
N LYS A 74 -3.45 20.11 8.44
CA LYS A 74 -4.34 19.32 7.60
C LYS A 74 -3.91 17.85 7.68
N ASP A 75 -4.87 16.99 7.48
CA ASP A 75 -4.79 15.57 7.77
C ASP A 75 -4.03 14.79 6.68
N GLU A 76 -2.93 15.34 6.19
CA GLU A 76 -2.13 14.73 5.14
C GLU A 76 -0.74 14.35 5.67
N VAL A 77 -0.37 13.10 5.46
CA VAL A 77 0.91 12.54 5.89
C VAL A 77 1.58 11.88 4.69
N VAL A 78 2.87 12.16 4.49
CA VAL A 78 3.69 11.45 3.50
C VAL A 78 4.75 10.64 4.23
N LEU A 79 4.85 9.37 3.87
CA LEU A 79 5.88 8.46 4.36
C LEU A 79 6.84 8.14 3.23
N ALA A 80 8.13 8.06 3.53
CA ALA A 80 9.14 7.66 2.56
C ALA A 80 9.95 6.48 3.09
N GLY A 81 10.28 5.55 2.21
CA GLY A 81 11.03 4.37 2.58
C GLY A 81 11.28 3.45 1.41
N VAL A 82 11.23 2.17 1.65
CA VAL A 82 11.49 1.12 0.65
C VAL A 82 10.38 0.09 0.69
N ALA A 83 9.85 -0.25 -0.49
CA ALA A 83 8.94 -1.37 -0.67
C ALA A 83 9.73 -2.59 -1.19
N ARG A 84 9.45 -3.77 -0.65
CA ARG A 84 10.11 -5.03 -1.03
C ARG A 84 9.08 -6.13 -1.21
N GLY A 85 9.41 -7.06 -2.08
CA GLY A 85 8.60 -8.24 -2.27
C GLY A 85 9.15 -9.13 -3.37
N SER A 86 8.38 -10.16 -3.68
CA SER A 86 8.63 -11.05 -4.81
C SER A 86 7.29 -11.45 -5.42
N TYR A 87 7.31 -11.94 -6.65
CA TYR A 87 6.09 -12.36 -7.32
C TYR A 87 5.76 -13.82 -6.98
N TRP A 88 4.52 -14.07 -6.58
CA TRP A 88 3.97 -15.37 -6.20
C TRP A 88 2.85 -15.75 -7.16
N SER A 89 2.84 -16.98 -7.58
CA SER A 89 1.81 -17.53 -8.47
C SER A 89 1.43 -18.91 -7.96
N ASN A 90 0.11 -19.15 -7.81
CA ASN A 90 -0.43 -20.43 -7.31
C ASN A 90 0.17 -20.83 -5.96
N GLY A 91 0.38 -19.87 -5.06
CA GLY A 91 0.93 -20.12 -3.72
C GLY A 91 2.41 -20.37 -3.65
N SER A 92 3.15 -20.19 -4.75
CA SER A 92 4.59 -20.41 -4.81
C SER A 92 5.32 -19.17 -5.31
N LYS A 93 6.45 -18.87 -4.67
CA LYS A 93 7.33 -17.78 -5.09
C LYS A 93 8.00 -18.14 -6.41
N ARG A 94 7.93 -17.25 -7.39
CA ARG A 94 8.66 -17.41 -8.64
C ARG A 94 10.16 -17.17 -8.43
N PRO A 95 11.05 -18.00 -9.03
CA PRO A 95 12.49 -17.78 -8.96
C PRO A 95 12.88 -16.42 -9.55
N ASN A 96 13.87 -15.78 -8.94
CA ASN A 96 14.44 -14.51 -9.43
C ASN A 96 13.41 -13.39 -9.59
N SER A 97 12.36 -13.40 -8.77
CA SER A 97 11.27 -12.43 -8.84
C SER A 97 11.34 -11.35 -7.75
N SER A 98 12.34 -11.42 -6.86
CA SER A 98 12.49 -10.47 -5.77
C SER A 98 12.84 -9.07 -6.27
N TRP A 99 12.24 -8.07 -5.67
CA TRP A 99 12.47 -6.67 -6.00
C TRP A 99 12.47 -5.80 -4.76
N SER A 100 13.11 -4.64 -4.87
CA SER A 100 12.97 -3.57 -3.89
C SER A 100 13.03 -2.24 -4.63
N ALA A 101 12.24 -1.27 -4.16
CA ALA A 101 12.18 0.05 -4.78
C ALA A 101 11.94 1.13 -3.72
N PRO A 102 12.54 2.31 -3.89
CA PRO A 102 12.13 3.46 -3.09
C PRO A 102 10.65 3.72 -3.28
N ALA A 103 9.97 4.06 -2.20
CA ALA A 103 8.53 4.33 -2.22
C ALA A 103 8.20 5.52 -1.34
N ALA A 104 7.24 6.31 -1.78
CA ALA A 104 6.58 7.31 -0.96
C ALA A 104 5.08 7.03 -0.95
N LEU A 105 4.47 7.17 0.22
CA LEU A 105 3.06 6.88 0.42
C LEU A 105 2.41 8.15 0.97
N ARG A 106 1.33 8.58 0.33
CA ARG A 106 0.58 9.74 0.78
C ARG A 106 -0.74 9.26 1.38
N ALA A 107 -0.98 9.61 2.64
CA ALA A 107 -2.21 9.31 3.34
C ALA A 107 -3.00 10.60 3.58
N VAL A 108 -4.28 10.59 3.29
CA VAL A 108 -5.22 11.61 3.71
C VAL A 108 -6.08 11.03 4.82
N VAL A 109 -6.07 11.67 5.98
CA VAL A 109 -6.80 11.21 7.17
C VAL A 109 -8.02 12.09 7.38
N ARG A 110 -9.16 11.46 7.65
CA ARG A 110 -10.40 12.15 7.96
C ARG A 110 -11.11 11.40 9.09
N ASP A 111 -11.40 12.11 10.16
CA ASP A 111 -12.09 11.57 11.34
C ASP A 111 -11.40 10.32 11.92
N GLY A 112 -10.07 10.34 11.97
CA GLY A 112 -9.27 9.24 12.53
C GLY A 112 -9.17 8.00 11.65
N GLN A 113 -9.57 8.08 10.37
CA GLN A 113 -9.47 7.00 9.40
C GLN A 113 -8.78 7.47 8.12
N ILE A 114 -8.24 6.55 7.36
CA ILE A 114 -7.57 6.84 6.09
C ILE A 114 -8.62 6.99 4.98
N ALA A 115 -8.76 8.21 4.47
CA ALA A 115 -9.67 8.50 3.37
C ALA A 115 -9.03 8.25 2.00
N GLU A 116 -7.70 8.39 1.90
CA GLU A 116 -6.98 8.18 0.65
C GLU A 116 -5.58 7.65 0.94
N TRP A 117 -5.16 6.68 0.16
CA TRP A 117 -3.81 6.13 0.19
C TRP A 117 -3.26 6.12 -1.23
N GLN A 118 -2.18 6.87 -1.45
CA GLN A 118 -1.56 6.99 -2.77
C GLN A 118 -0.12 6.49 -2.74
N VAL A 119 0.22 5.68 -3.73
CA VAL A 119 1.55 5.09 -3.88
C VAL A 119 2.35 5.85 -4.94
N TYR A 120 3.57 6.23 -4.58
CA TYR A 120 4.57 6.76 -5.48
C TYR A 120 5.77 5.81 -5.47
N ALA A 121 5.80 4.89 -6.42
CA ALA A 121 6.85 3.89 -6.49
C ALA A 121 6.98 3.39 -7.93
N ASP A 122 8.16 2.89 -8.26
CA ASP A 122 8.34 2.19 -9.52
C ASP A 122 7.90 0.73 -9.37
N ASN A 123 6.74 0.40 -9.94
CA ASN A 123 6.20 -0.95 -9.93
C ASN A 123 6.56 -1.76 -11.18
N GLU A 124 7.48 -1.27 -12.03
CA GLU A 124 7.87 -1.99 -13.23
C GLU A 124 8.42 -3.40 -12.94
N PRO A 125 9.22 -3.63 -11.88
CA PRO A 125 9.68 -4.98 -11.56
C PRO A 125 8.57 -6.00 -11.38
N ILE A 126 7.46 -5.63 -10.72
CA ILE A 126 6.35 -6.55 -10.54
C ILE A 126 5.51 -6.69 -11.81
N ARG A 127 5.32 -5.59 -12.56
CA ARG A 127 4.63 -5.65 -13.86
C ARG A 127 5.36 -6.53 -14.87
N GLU A 128 6.68 -6.48 -14.87
CA GLU A 128 7.52 -7.34 -15.71
C GLU A 128 7.29 -8.81 -15.39
N GLN A 129 7.24 -9.16 -14.09
CA GLN A 129 6.93 -10.53 -13.65
C GLN A 129 5.51 -10.96 -14.06
N MET A 130 4.55 -10.06 -14.01
CA MET A 130 3.17 -10.35 -14.43
C MET A 130 3.11 -10.64 -15.95
N ARG A 131 3.82 -9.86 -16.76
CA ARG A 131 3.91 -10.10 -18.22
C ARG A 131 4.56 -11.43 -18.52
N ASP A 132 5.66 -11.78 -17.85
CA ASP A 132 6.37 -13.05 -18.02
C ASP A 132 5.47 -14.23 -17.63
N ALA A 133 4.67 -14.09 -16.60
CA ALA A 133 3.73 -15.12 -16.16
C ALA A 133 2.57 -15.33 -17.15
N SER A 134 2.23 -14.32 -17.96
CA SER A 134 1.14 -14.37 -18.95
C SER A 134 1.59 -14.86 -20.33
N ALA A 135 2.88 -14.94 -20.54
CA ALA A 135 3.45 -15.34 -21.82
C ALA A 135 3.34 -16.86 -22.09
#